data_1aa59eaf4baa828ce985a2fade216aef
#
_entry.id   1aa59eaf4baa828ce985a2fade216aef
#
_cell.length_a   1.000
_cell.length_b   1.000
_cell.length_c   1.000
_cell.angle_alpha   90.00
_cell.angle_beta   90.00
_cell.angle_gamma   90.00
#
_symmetry.space_group_name_H-M   'P 1'
#
loop_
_entity.id
_entity.type
_entity.pdbx_description
1 polymer ?
#
loop_
_entity_poly.entity_id
_entity_poly.type
_entity_poly.pdbx_seq_one_letter_code
_entity_poly.pdbx_strand_id
1 'polypeptide(L)'
;MGQINVKKNVSGIEGLCVITPAVHGDARGYFMETYSQRDMEENGIDINFVQDNQSMSTKGVLRGLHFQKNFPQTKLVRVIQGSVFDVAVDLRSDSETYGKWYGIELSDENKKQFLIPRGFAHGFLVLSDTAEFCYKCDDFYHANDEGGLAWNDPEIGIQWPKVGGAYQGTASAEGYSVDGVALNLSDKDQKWLGLKYIFKF
;
A
#
# COMPACT_ATOMS: atom_id res chain seq x y z
N MET A 1 20.67 -9.61 -17.97
CA MET A 1 20.79 -8.98 -16.63
C MET A 1 19.40 -8.48 -16.28
N GLY A 2 18.82 -8.94 -15.16
CA GLY A 2 17.46 -8.53 -14.79
C GLY A 2 17.39 -7.04 -14.52
N GLN A 3 16.31 -6.40 -14.96
CA GLN A 3 16.08 -4.95 -14.81
C GLN A 3 15.49 -4.59 -13.43
N ILE A 4 15.32 -5.58 -12.54
CA ILE A 4 14.73 -5.39 -11.22
C ILE A 4 15.54 -6.09 -10.12
N ASN A 5 15.54 -5.51 -8.92
CA ASN A 5 16.00 -6.15 -7.69
C ASN A 5 14.78 -6.41 -6.80
N VAL A 6 14.60 -7.66 -6.36
CA VAL A 6 13.43 -8.08 -5.56
C VAL A 6 13.88 -8.52 -4.17
N LYS A 7 13.40 -7.83 -3.13
CA LYS A 7 13.48 -8.26 -1.74
C LYS A 7 12.16 -8.94 -1.37
N LYS A 8 12.20 -10.27 -1.23
CA LYS A 8 11.02 -11.09 -0.86
C LYS A 8 10.85 -11.17 0.65
N ASN A 9 9.59 -11.40 1.06
CA ASN A 9 9.20 -11.65 2.44
C ASN A 9 9.72 -10.58 3.40
N VAL A 10 9.54 -9.31 3.00
CA VAL A 10 10.04 -8.19 3.82
C VAL A 10 9.42 -8.23 5.21
N SER A 11 10.23 -7.93 6.23
CA SER A 11 9.86 -8.05 7.66
C SER A 11 9.41 -9.45 8.10
N GLY A 12 9.79 -10.51 7.35
CA GLY A 12 9.36 -11.89 7.63
C GLY A 12 7.91 -12.18 7.26
N ILE A 13 7.23 -11.28 6.55
CA ILE A 13 5.84 -11.47 6.12
C ILE A 13 5.85 -12.10 4.73
N GLU A 14 5.37 -13.34 4.64
CA GLU A 14 5.40 -14.11 3.41
C GLU A 14 4.64 -13.43 2.27
N GLY A 15 5.27 -13.37 1.10
CA GLY A 15 4.71 -12.82 -0.13
C GLY A 15 4.84 -11.31 -0.29
N LEU A 16 5.06 -10.53 0.78
CA LEU A 16 5.36 -9.10 0.63
C LEU A 16 6.72 -8.90 -0.03
N CYS A 17 6.77 -8.14 -1.14
CA CYS A 17 8.03 -7.89 -1.83
C CYS A 17 8.25 -6.40 -2.08
N VAL A 18 9.48 -5.94 -1.89
CA VAL A 18 9.94 -4.63 -2.35
C VAL A 18 10.75 -4.81 -3.61
N ILE A 19 10.33 -4.14 -4.68
CA ILE A 19 10.95 -4.22 -6.01
C ILE A 19 11.59 -2.88 -6.32
N THR A 20 12.85 -2.92 -6.74
CA THR A 20 13.59 -1.72 -7.17
C THR A 20 13.99 -1.91 -8.62
N PRO A 21 13.39 -1.16 -9.57
CA PRO A 21 13.76 -1.21 -10.98
C PRO A 21 15.14 -0.60 -11.21
N ALA A 22 15.82 -1.04 -12.29
CA ALA A 22 16.99 -0.37 -12.79
C ALA A 22 16.59 0.95 -13.45
N VAL A 23 17.26 2.02 -13.07
CA VAL A 23 17.05 3.37 -13.62
C VAL A 23 18.27 3.77 -14.44
N HIS A 24 18.07 4.09 -15.72
CA HIS A 24 19.11 4.50 -16.66
C HIS A 24 18.97 5.99 -16.94
N GLY A 25 19.89 6.79 -16.43
CA GLY A 25 19.90 8.27 -16.57
C GLY A 25 20.95 8.77 -17.54
N ASP A 26 20.63 9.86 -18.28
CA ASP A 26 21.57 10.64 -19.10
C ASP A 26 21.18 12.13 -19.07
N ALA A 27 21.81 12.96 -19.92
CA ALA A 27 21.55 14.40 -19.99
C ALA A 27 20.10 14.77 -20.40
N ARG A 28 19.30 13.83 -20.88
CA ARG A 28 17.89 14.01 -21.27
C ARG A 28 16.91 13.67 -20.14
N GLY A 29 17.37 13.01 -19.06
CA GLY A 29 16.56 12.51 -17.98
C GLY A 29 16.83 11.02 -17.70
N TYR A 30 15.80 10.24 -17.47
CA TYR A 30 15.94 8.81 -17.17
C TYR A 30 14.96 7.94 -17.93
N PHE A 31 15.31 6.67 -18.08
CA PHE A 31 14.45 5.60 -18.54
C PHE A 31 14.46 4.45 -17.51
N MET A 32 13.32 3.82 -17.29
CA MET A 32 13.22 2.58 -16.53
C MET A 32 12.04 1.74 -17.03
N GLU A 33 12.16 0.43 -16.96
CA GLU A 33 11.03 -0.46 -17.11
C GLU A 33 10.26 -0.50 -15.77
N THR A 34 9.02 -0.04 -15.79
CA THR A 34 8.17 -0.02 -14.58
C THR A 34 7.51 -1.37 -14.30
N TYR A 35 7.41 -2.21 -15.31
CA TYR A 35 6.91 -3.58 -15.23
C TYR A 35 7.41 -4.40 -16.42
N SER A 36 7.87 -5.59 -16.13
CA SER A 36 8.23 -6.61 -17.14
C SER A 36 7.77 -7.96 -16.58
N GLN A 37 6.82 -8.59 -17.25
CA GLN A 37 6.32 -9.91 -16.84
C GLN A 37 7.44 -10.92 -16.75
N ARG A 38 8.31 -10.96 -17.78
CA ARG A 38 9.48 -11.84 -17.81
C ARG A 38 10.37 -11.66 -16.58
N ASP A 39 10.73 -10.43 -16.23
CA ASP A 39 11.61 -10.15 -15.09
C ASP A 39 10.93 -10.52 -13.76
N MET A 40 9.61 -10.38 -13.65
CA MET A 40 8.84 -10.85 -12.49
C MET A 40 8.87 -12.37 -12.40
N GLU A 41 8.60 -13.09 -13.50
CA GLU A 41 8.63 -14.55 -13.58
C GLU A 41 10.03 -15.12 -13.26
N GLU A 42 11.10 -14.51 -13.82
CA GLU A 42 12.50 -14.88 -13.52
C GLU A 42 12.83 -14.73 -12.04
N ASN A 43 12.13 -13.84 -11.32
CA ASN A 43 12.21 -13.68 -9.87
C ASN A 43 11.18 -14.52 -9.12
N GLY A 44 10.46 -15.43 -9.79
CA GLY A 44 9.47 -16.33 -9.19
C GLY A 44 8.20 -15.61 -8.72
N ILE A 45 7.82 -14.53 -9.41
CA ILE A 45 6.58 -13.78 -9.23
C ILE A 45 5.76 -13.97 -10.52
N ASP A 46 4.90 -14.99 -10.51
CA ASP A 46 4.02 -15.33 -11.63
C ASP A 46 2.61 -14.80 -11.36
N ILE A 47 2.36 -13.56 -11.75
CA ILE A 47 1.10 -12.84 -11.53
C ILE A 47 0.66 -12.20 -12.83
N ASN A 48 -0.58 -12.50 -13.23
CA ASN A 48 -1.21 -11.85 -14.38
C ASN A 48 -2.00 -10.62 -13.93
N PHE A 49 -1.49 -9.42 -14.17
CA PHE A 49 -2.19 -8.17 -13.88
C PHE A 49 -3.19 -7.82 -14.99
N VAL A 50 -4.42 -7.51 -14.60
CA VAL A 50 -5.57 -7.28 -15.50
C VAL A 50 -6.16 -5.87 -15.38
N GLN A 51 -5.77 -5.10 -14.38
CA GLN A 51 -6.26 -3.74 -14.14
C GLN A 51 -5.13 -2.83 -13.71
N ASP A 52 -5.14 -1.59 -14.20
CA ASP A 52 -4.18 -0.54 -13.85
C ASP A 52 -4.94 0.69 -13.37
N ASN A 53 -4.52 1.28 -12.26
CA ASN A 53 -5.19 2.40 -11.62
C ASN A 53 -4.21 3.52 -11.33
N GLN A 54 -4.70 4.77 -11.36
CA GLN A 54 -3.95 5.94 -10.97
C GLN A 54 -4.82 6.87 -10.13
N SER A 55 -4.22 7.47 -9.12
CA SER A 55 -4.86 8.52 -8.31
C SER A 55 -3.87 9.63 -7.98
N MET A 56 -4.39 10.84 -7.79
CA MET A 56 -3.66 11.97 -7.22
C MET A 56 -4.27 12.35 -5.88
N SER A 57 -3.43 12.73 -4.93
CA SER A 57 -3.86 13.15 -3.59
C SER A 57 -2.89 14.17 -3.03
N THR A 58 -3.39 15.02 -2.12
CA THR A 58 -2.60 16.06 -1.44
C THR A 58 -2.08 15.56 -0.09
N LYS A 59 -1.12 16.28 0.50
CA LYS A 59 -0.57 16.01 1.83
C LYS A 59 -1.67 15.78 2.86
N GLY A 60 -1.48 14.78 3.72
CA GLY A 60 -2.43 14.43 4.78
C GLY A 60 -3.57 13.53 4.32
N VAL A 61 -3.76 13.31 3.03
CA VAL A 61 -4.74 12.31 2.57
C VAL A 61 -4.23 10.92 2.95
N LEU A 62 -5.07 10.17 3.67
CA LEU A 62 -4.89 8.75 3.95
C LEU A 62 -6.02 7.98 3.28
N ARG A 63 -5.66 6.99 2.46
CA ARG A 63 -6.61 6.08 1.80
C ARG A 63 -6.40 4.67 2.34
N GLY A 64 -7.45 4.09 2.88
CA GLY A 64 -7.37 2.72 3.37
C GLY A 64 -7.86 2.51 4.80
N LEU A 65 -7.54 1.39 5.35
CA LEU A 65 -6.92 0.23 4.72
C LEU A 65 -7.98 -0.64 4.04
N HIS A 66 -7.81 -0.96 2.77
CA HIS A 66 -8.82 -1.61 1.94
C HIS A 66 -8.42 -3.02 1.52
N PHE A 67 -9.42 -3.88 1.36
CA PHE A 67 -9.32 -5.20 0.75
C PHE A 67 -10.65 -5.57 0.06
N GLN A 68 -10.66 -6.58 -0.79
CA GLN A 68 -11.87 -7.24 -1.29
C GLN A 68 -11.98 -8.62 -0.65
N LYS A 69 -13.20 -9.01 -0.24
CA LYS A 69 -13.44 -10.20 0.59
C LYS A 69 -13.41 -11.50 -0.21
N ASN A 70 -14.22 -11.55 -1.28
CA ASN A 70 -14.42 -12.74 -2.10
C ASN A 70 -13.58 -12.70 -3.39
N PHE A 71 -13.16 -11.50 -3.81
CA PHE A 71 -12.32 -11.24 -4.98
C PHE A 71 -11.02 -10.50 -4.57
N PRO A 72 -10.22 -11.08 -3.65
CA PRO A 72 -9.02 -10.41 -3.16
C PRO A 72 -8.03 -10.15 -4.29
N GLN A 73 -7.38 -9.00 -4.25
CA GLN A 73 -6.46 -8.55 -5.28
C GLN A 73 -5.01 -8.56 -4.78
N THR A 74 -4.11 -9.11 -5.59
CA THR A 74 -2.68 -8.77 -5.49
C THR A 74 -2.46 -7.40 -6.11
N LYS A 75 -1.68 -6.56 -5.46
CA LYS A 75 -1.38 -5.20 -5.92
C LYS A 75 0.12 -4.99 -6.10
N LEU A 76 0.51 -4.38 -7.22
CA LEU A 76 1.85 -3.86 -7.42
C LEU A 76 1.75 -2.33 -7.48
N VAL A 77 2.21 -1.67 -6.41
CA VAL A 77 2.03 -0.23 -6.22
C VAL A 77 3.33 0.54 -6.39
N ARG A 78 3.24 1.78 -6.85
CA ARG A 78 4.35 2.71 -7.01
C ARG A 78 3.89 4.17 -7.00
N VAL A 79 4.81 5.08 -6.74
CA VAL A 79 4.60 6.52 -6.83
C VAL A 79 5.27 7.06 -8.10
N ILE A 80 4.53 7.87 -8.88
CA ILE A 80 5.03 8.54 -10.09
C ILE A 80 5.60 9.91 -9.72
N GLN A 81 4.93 10.63 -8.83
CA GLN A 81 5.31 11.96 -8.35
C GLN A 81 5.05 12.06 -6.85
N GLY A 82 5.96 12.70 -6.13
CA GLY A 82 5.86 12.91 -4.69
C GLY A 82 6.22 11.67 -3.87
N SER A 83 5.71 11.59 -2.64
CA SER A 83 5.99 10.49 -1.72
C SER A 83 4.79 10.11 -0.87
N VAL A 84 4.69 8.82 -0.56
CA VAL A 84 3.69 8.26 0.35
C VAL A 84 4.36 7.29 1.33
N PHE A 85 3.75 7.11 2.50
CA PHE A 85 4.02 5.95 3.34
C PHE A 85 2.96 4.89 3.06
N ASP A 86 3.36 3.80 2.47
CA ASP A 86 2.49 2.70 2.02
C ASP A 86 2.53 1.56 3.03
N VAL A 87 1.36 1.01 3.38
CA VAL A 87 1.21 0.02 4.45
C VAL A 87 0.39 -1.18 3.98
N ALA A 88 0.88 -2.37 4.28
CA ALA A 88 0.15 -3.62 4.12
C ALA A 88 0.05 -4.35 5.47
N VAL A 89 -1.15 -4.84 5.80
CA VAL A 89 -1.43 -5.64 7.02
C VAL A 89 -1.88 -7.03 6.60
N ASP A 90 -1.24 -8.06 7.13
CA ASP A 90 -1.60 -9.46 6.87
C ASP A 90 -2.94 -9.82 7.54
N LEU A 91 -3.93 -10.21 6.76
CA LEU A 91 -5.25 -10.64 7.22
C LEU A 91 -5.52 -12.14 6.97
N ARG A 92 -4.53 -12.90 6.55
CA ARG A 92 -4.65 -14.34 6.33
C ARG A 92 -4.69 -15.05 7.68
N SER A 93 -5.81 -15.67 7.99
CA SER A 93 -6.10 -16.24 9.32
C SER A 93 -5.20 -17.41 9.71
N ASP A 94 -4.64 -18.10 8.72
CA ASP A 94 -3.70 -19.23 8.87
C ASP A 94 -2.23 -18.81 8.83
N SER A 95 -1.94 -17.52 8.65
CA SER A 95 -0.59 -16.99 8.61
C SER A 95 0.00 -16.79 10.01
N GLU A 96 1.28 -17.17 10.21
CA GLU A 96 2.03 -16.85 11.42
C GLU A 96 2.22 -15.34 11.64
N THR A 97 1.98 -14.55 10.58
CA THR A 97 2.07 -13.09 10.59
C THR A 97 0.72 -12.39 10.56
N TYR A 98 -0.39 -13.12 10.87
CA TYR A 98 -1.70 -12.51 10.98
C TYR A 98 -1.68 -11.28 11.91
N GLY A 99 -2.23 -10.16 11.43
CA GLY A 99 -2.25 -8.89 12.14
C GLY A 99 -0.93 -8.11 12.13
N LYS A 100 0.18 -8.68 11.64
CA LYS A 100 1.43 -7.94 11.46
C LYS A 100 1.36 -7.06 10.22
N TRP A 101 2.10 -5.96 10.27
CA TRP A 101 2.15 -5.00 9.18
C TRP A 101 3.59 -4.68 8.76
N TYR A 102 3.71 -4.22 7.53
CA TYR A 102 4.93 -3.60 7.01
C TYR A 102 4.58 -2.30 6.31
N GLY A 103 5.38 -1.26 6.57
CA GLY A 103 5.25 0.03 5.94
C GLY A 103 6.55 0.46 5.28
N ILE A 104 6.42 1.15 4.16
CA ILE A 104 7.55 1.62 3.35
C ILE A 104 7.25 2.97 2.73
N GLU A 105 8.24 3.86 2.68
CA GLU A 105 8.15 5.04 1.85
C GLU A 105 8.38 4.69 0.38
N LEU A 106 7.40 5.05 -0.46
CA LEU A 106 7.47 5.00 -1.91
C LEU A 106 7.50 6.43 -2.44
N SER A 107 8.41 6.72 -3.38
CA SER A 107 8.54 8.06 -3.93
C SER A 107 9.04 8.05 -5.38
N ASP A 108 8.86 9.17 -6.06
CA ASP A 108 9.44 9.43 -7.37
C ASP A 108 10.98 9.52 -7.33
N GLU A 109 11.58 9.70 -6.16
CA GLU A 109 13.02 9.66 -5.98
C GLU A 109 13.55 8.24 -5.86
N ASN A 110 12.96 7.42 -4.94
CA ASN A 110 13.47 6.09 -4.66
C ASN A 110 13.03 5.03 -5.68
N LYS A 111 12.02 5.32 -6.53
CA LYS A 111 11.49 4.47 -7.59
C LYS A 111 11.07 3.07 -7.14
N LYS A 112 10.97 2.82 -5.84
CA LYS A 112 10.57 1.53 -5.29
C LYS A 112 9.12 1.21 -5.63
N GLN A 113 8.85 -0.08 -5.75
CA GLN A 113 7.50 -0.62 -5.89
C GLN A 113 7.25 -1.62 -4.76
N PHE A 114 6.01 -1.75 -4.35
CA PHE A 114 5.63 -2.67 -3.31
C PHE A 114 4.60 -3.67 -3.85
N LEU A 115 4.93 -4.96 -3.78
CA LEU A 115 4.04 -6.05 -4.14
C LEU A 115 3.35 -6.57 -2.88
N ILE A 116 2.03 -6.50 -2.89
CA ILE A 116 1.15 -6.87 -1.78
C ILE A 116 0.26 -8.00 -2.27
N PRO A 117 0.39 -9.22 -1.73
CA PRO A 117 -0.41 -10.37 -2.14
C PRO A 117 -1.89 -10.23 -1.78
N ARG A 118 -2.71 -11.17 -2.24
CA ARG A 118 -4.08 -11.38 -1.77
C ARG A 118 -4.09 -11.67 -0.28
N GLY A 119 -5.16 -11.28 0.42
CA GLY A 119 -5.29 -11.49 1.85
C GLY A 119 -4.67 -10.42 2.72
N PHE A 120 -4.34 -9.26 2.16
CA PHE A 120 -3.83 -8.11 2.89
C PHE A 120 -4.79 -6.93 2.85
N ALA A 121 -4.87 -6.17 3.96
CA ALA A 121 -5.39 -4.81 3.93
C ALA A 121 -4.28 -3.86 3.51
N HIS A 122 -4.60 -2.91 2.63
CA HIS A 122 -3.64 -1.98 2.02
C HIS A 122 -4.12 -0.54 2.12
N GLY A 123 -3.21 0.37 2.40
CA GLY A 123 -3.47 1.80 2.39
C GLY A 123 -2.19 2.62 2.40
N PHE A 124 -2.33 3.92 2.20
CA PHE A 124 -1.18 4.84 2.19
C PHE A 124 -1.53 6.22 2.73
N LEU A 125 -0.51 6.89 3.26
CA LEU A 125 -0.53 8.28 3.70
C LEU A 125 0.35 9.13 2.78
N VAL A 126 -0.17 10.25 2.27
CA VAL A 126 0.58 11.20 1.45
C VAL A 126 1.48 12.08 2.33
N LEU A 127 2.78 12.07 2.04
CA LEU A 127 3.81 12.81 2.80
C LEU A 127 4.25 14.11 2.11
N SER A 128 4.31 14.13 0.77
CA SER A 128 4.62 15.31 -0.04
C SER A 128 3.39 16.21 -0.23
N ASP A 129 3.57 17.41 -0.79
CA ASP A 129 2.46 18.32 -1.04
C ASP A 129 1.40 17.71 -1.94
N THR A 130 1.83 16.94 -2.94
CA THR A 130 0.98 16.10 -3.78
C THR A 130 1.68 14.77 -4.05
N ALA A 131 0.91 13.69 -4.29
CA ALA A 131 1.45 12.44 -4.77
C ALA A 131 0.57 11.85 -5.87
N GLU A 132 1.20 11.36 -6.95
CA GLU A 132 0.55 10.51 -7.94
C GLU A 132 0.92 9.06 -7.69
N PHE A 133 -0.10 8.25 -7.43
CA PHE A 133 -0.02 6.87 -7.02
C PHE A 133 -0.63 5.95 -8.07
N CYS A 134 0.15 4.97 -8.53
CA CYS A 134 -0.28 3.98 -9.51
C CYS A 134 -0.17 2.57 -8.95
N TYR A 135 -1.11 1.71 -9.37
CA TYR A 135 -1.05 0.31 -9.00
C TYR A 135 -1.73 -0.61 -10.00
N LYS A 136 -1.13 -1.78 -10.20
CA LYS A 136 -1.68 -2.89 -10.96
C LYS A 136 -2.40 -3.86 -10.02
N CYS A 137 -3.48 -4.47 -10.51
CA CYS A 137 -4.23 -5.51 -9.80
C CYS A 137 -4.35 -6.78 -10.65
N ASP A 138 -4.30 -7.95 -10.01
CA ASP A 138 -4.48 -9.26 -10.63
C ASP A 138 -5.95 -9.70 -10.71
N ASP A 139 -6.88 -8.86 -10.26
CA ASP A 139 -8.32 -9.06 -10.36
C ASP A 139 -9.02 -7.71 -10.49
N PHE A 140 -10.29 -7.72 -10.91
CA PHE A 140 -11.08 -6.51 -11.10
C PHE A 140 -11.59 -5.93 -9.78
N TYR A 141 -11.93 -4.63 -9.81
CA TYR A 141 -12.57 -3.98 -8.69
C TYR A 141 -14.06 -4.34 -8.59
N HIS A 142 -14.47 -4.82 -7.45
CA HIS A 142 -15.85 -5.16 -7.11
C HIS A 142 -16.34 -4.25 -5.97
N ALA A 143 -17.08 -3.20 -6.30
CA ALA A 143 -17.51 -2.17 -5.34
C ALA A 143 -18.33 -2.73 -4.15
N ASN A 144 -19.10 -3.80 -4.38
CA ASN A 144 -19.94 -4.42 -3.34
C ASN A 144 -19.18 -5.46 -2.49
N ASP A 145 -17.90 -5.73 -2.83
CA ASP A 145 -17.06 -6.72 -2.14
C ASP A 145 -16.01 -6.08 -1.22
N GLU A 146 -15.99 -4.76 -1.19
CA GLU A 146 -14.99 -4.01 -0.44
C GLU A 146 -15.15 -4.19 1.07
N GLY A 147 -14.04 -4.38 1.74
CA GLY A 147 -13.87 -4.34 3.18
C GLY A 147 -12.75 -3.40 3.57
N GLY A 148 -12.64 -3.10 4.85
CA GLY A 148 -11.58 -2.25 5.35
C GLY A 148 -11.22 -2.51 6.81
N LEU A 149 -10.03 -2.05 7.17
CA LEU A 149 -9.46 -2.08 8.50
C LEU A 149 -9.19 -0.65 8.95
N ALA A 150 -9.54 -0.33 10.20
CA ALA A 150 -9.26 0.99 10.78
C ALA A 150 -7.76 1.30 10.73
N TRP A 151 -7.40 2.41 10.11
CA TRP A 151 -6.02 2.85 9.90
C TRP A 151 -5.24 3.09 11.20
N ASN A 152 -5.94 3.40 12.28
CA ASN A 152 -5.41 3.74 13.60
C ASN A 152 -5.73 2.68 14.67
N ASP A 153 -6.03 1.44 14.25
CA ASP A 153 -6.32 0.34 15.19
C ASP A 153 -5.14 0.13 16.15
N PRO A 154 -5.35 0.23 17.47
CA PRO A 154 -4.29 0.06 18.45
C PRO A 154 -3.78 -1.39 18.57
N GLU A 155 -4.56 -2.41 18.17
CA GLU A 155 -4.11 -3.80 18.15
C GLU A 155 -3.09 -4.04 17.04
N ILE A 156 -3.24 -3.37 15.89
CA ILE A 156 -2.28 -3.38 14.79
C ILE A 156 -1.09 -2.48 15.09
N GLY A 157 -1.36 -1.29 15.64
CA GLY A 157 -0.33 -0.36 16.08
C GLY A 157 0.56 0.20 14.97
N ILE A 158 -0.01 0.49 13.78
CA ILE A 158 0.73 1.08 12.67
C ILE A 158 1.38 2.38 13.11
N GLN A 159 2.69 2.47 12.90
CA GLN A 159 3.47 3.68 13.19
C GLN A 159 3.49 4.58 11.95
N TRP A 160 2.44 5.37 11.77
CA TRP A 160 2.38 6.34 10.68
C TRP A 160 3.40 7.46 10.91
N PRO A 161 4.30 7.73 9.95
CA PRO A 161 5.34 8.73 10.13
C PRO A 161 4.73 10.13 10.28
N LYS A 162 5.25 10.90 11.25
CA LYS A 162 4.86 12.30 11.48
C LYS A 162 3.38 12.54 11.83
N VAL A 163 2.61 11.48 12.05
CA VAL A 163 1.20 11.61 12.47
C VAL A 163 1.13 11.86 13.97
N GLY A 164 0.56 13.00 14.32
CA GLY A 164 0.20 13.37 15.71
C GLY A 164 -1.29 13.23 15.94
N GLY A 165 -1.67 12.90 17.17
CA GLY A 165 -3.05 12.72 17.61
C GLY A 165 -3.17 11.55 18.58
N ALA A 166 -4.32 11.41 19.24
CA ALA A 166 -4.59 10.32 20.17
C ALA A 166 -5.80 9.51 19.69
N TYR A 167 -5.69 8.18 19.77
CA TYR A 167 -6.79 7.28 19.42
C TYR A 167 -8.03 7.56 20.26
N GLN A 168 -9.19 7.73 19.60
CA GLN A 168 -10.47 8.09 20.22
C GLN A 168 -11.50 6.96 20.15
N GLY A 169 -11.07 5.72 19.90
CA GLY A 169 -11.95 4.56 19.82
C GLY A 169 -12.59 4.33 18.43
N THR A 170 -12.29 5.17 17.46
CA THR A 170 -12.84 5.11 16.09
C THR A 170 -11.77 5.34 15.04
N ALA A 171 -12.06 5.02 13.78
CA ALA A 171 -11.21 5.36 12.64
C ALA A 171 -11.34 6.82 12.17
N SER A 172 -11.99 7.70 12.96
CA SER A 172 -12.11 9.13 12.63
C SER A 172 -10.73 9.78 12.46
N ALA A 173 -10.63 10.69 11.50
CA ALA A 173 -9.45 11.52 11.28
C ALA A 173 -9.41 12.75 12.20
N GLU A 174 -10.49 13.03 12.94
CA GLU A 174 -10.62 14.22 13.79
C GLU A 174 -9.52 14.27 14.85
N GLY A 175 -8.85 15.42 14.96
CA GLY A 175 -7.75 15.62 15.91
C GLY A 175 -6.40 15.05 15.48
N TYR A 176 -6.32 14.41 14.32
CA TYR A 176 -5.04 13.93 13.76
C TYR A 176 -4.50 14.86 12.67
N SER A 177 -3.18 14.94 12.59
CA SER A 177 -2.47 15.71 11.58
C SER A 177 -1.13 15.05 11.22
N VAL A 178 -0.62 15.35 10.03
CA VAL A 178 0.75 15.04 9.59
C VAL A 178 1.47 16.34 9.27
N ASP A 179 2.61 16.59 9.92
CA ASP A 179 3.36 17.85 9.80
C ASP A 179 2.47 19.10 9.93
N GLY A 180 1.47 19.07 10.83
CA GLY A 180 0.52 20.17 11.04
C GLY A 180 -0.62 20.28 10.00
N VAL A 181 -0.64 19.44 8.97
CA VAL A 181 -1.76 19.35 8.02
C VAL A 181 -2.75 18.32 8.55
N ALA A 182 -4.03 18.69 8.70
CA ALA A 182 -5.07 17.77 9.16
C ALA A 182 -5.15 16.52 8.27
N LEU A 183 -5.31 15.35 8.88
CA LEU A 183 -5.57 14.12 8.13
C LEU A 183 -6.91 14.23 7.41
N ASN A 184 -6.93 13.73 6.19
CA ASN A 184 -8.10 13.71 5.32
C ASN A 184 -8.39 12.29 4.83
N LEU A 185 -9.46 11.71 5.35
CA LEU A 185 -9.98 10.41 4.98
C LEU A 185 -11.37 10.56 4.36
N SER A 186 -11.74 9.63 3.49
CA SER A 186 -13.13 9.54 3.04
C SER A 186 -14.06 9.17 4.20
N ASP A 187 -15.36 9.51 4.07
CA ASP A 187 -16.38 9.13 5.07
C ASP A 187 -16.43 7.62 5.33
N LYS A 188 -16.10 6.84 4.32
CA LYS A 188 -16.02 5.39 4.40
C LYS A 188 -14.82 4.95 5.25
N ASP A 189 -13.66 5.50 5.00
CA ASP A 189 -12.41 5.12 5.67
C ASP A 189 -12.42 5.49 7.15
N GLN A 190 -13.19 6.48 7.53
CA GLN A 190 -13.40 6.88 8.94
C GLN A 190 -14.34 5.95 9.73
N LYS A 191 -14.95 4.96 9.07
CA LYS A 191 -15.95 4.05 9.68
C LYS A 191 -15.48 2.61 9.77
N TRP A 192 -14.28 2.29 9.24
CA TRP A 192 -13.75 0.95 9.32
C TRP A 192 -13.54 0.49 10.77
N LEU A 193 -13.79 -0.79 10.99
CA LEU A 193 -13.63 -1.42 12.30
C LEU A 193 -12.18 -1.92 12.47
N GLY A 194 -11.79 -2.14 13.72
CA GLY A 194 -10.51 -2.74 14.07
C GLY A 194 -10.43 -4.23 13.73
N LEU A 195 -9.21 -4.78 13.76
CA LEU A 195 -8.87 -6.16 13.37
C LEU A 195 -9.80 -7.21 13.97
N LYS A 196 -10.24 -7.01 15.19
CA LYS A 196 -11.12 -7.93 15.92
C LYS A 196 -12.48 -8.15 15.26
N TYR A 197 -12.95 -7.21 14.48
CA TYR A 197 -14.31 -7.15 13.95
C TYR A 197 -14.38 -7.25 12.42
N ILE A 198 -13.25 -7.40 11.74
CA ILE A 198 -13.23 -7.46 10.28
C ILE A 198 -13.21 -8.87 9.73
N PHE A 199 -13.43 -8.96 8.41
CA PHE A 199 -13.29 -10.19 7.64
C PHE A 199 -11.85 -10.73 7.71
N LYS A 200 -11.71 -12.05 7.78
CA LYS A 200 -10.44 -12.79 7.76
C LYS A 200 -10.39 -13.66 6.51
N PHE A 201 -9.23 -13.71 5.88
CA PHE A 201 -8.97 -14.60 4.76
C PHE A 201 -8.56 -15.99 5.24
#